data_b7fb109da0ed4d57ef30f887f003f3d4
#
_entry.id   b7fb109da0ed4d57ef30f887f003f3d4
#
_cell.length_a   1.000
_cell.length_b   1.000
_cell.length_c   1.000
_cell.angle_alpha   90.00
_cell.angle_beta   90.00
_cell.angle_gamma   90.00
#
_symmetry.space_group_name_H-M   'P 1'
#
loop_
_entity.id
_entity.type
_entity.pdbx_description
1 polymer ?
#
loop_
_entity_poly.entity_id
_entity_poly.type
_entity_poly.pdbx_seq_one_letter_code
_entity_poly.pdbx_strand_id
1 'polypeptide(L)'
;MVKFLAIPFMICIHFYEQFGSFDHAVKVPDTFFRNAIEFVGGPLAAPVFMFSMGIGMIYTKHDSPRDLIKRGVKLLLTGYLLNFFRQTLPQLIGLAMGIDPGIDIIGGLLCVDILPFAGMAFMTVGVMRKLKLSSIHITEIAFLMQAVGIWTPRLHMKAGVIQNLLGLIVPTGKWTSFPLTLWLVYPALGMVFGEVLIKCSDKDKMYRKLMICSAVFLAAFTAGLLYIGYDIRYIYALCGDSYYYHSVIATLCITPIILSALGICNYLSRKTKNTCIVSFIGYCSVNLNTIYIIQWLIIAYSVAISILLGFDKTSSPLVILPGGIIVTAISILISVPFVKIKKN
;
A
#
# COMPACT_ATOMS: atom_id res chain seq x y z
N MET A 1 8.34 -12.37 6.83
CA MET A 1 8.03 -11.68 8.10
C MET A 1 7.54 -10.23 7.86
N VAL A 2 8.27 -9.34 7.15
CA VAL A 2 7.85 -7.93 6.99
C VAL A 2 6.44 -7.78 6.39
N LYS A 3 6.10 -8.53 5.34
CA LYS A 3 4.73 -8.53 4.78
C LYS A 3 3.67 -8.94 5.79
N PHE A 4 3.98 -9.89 6.65
CA PHE A 4 3.07 -10.34 7.71
C PHE A 4 2.80 -9.22 8.72
N LEU A 5 3.84 -8.52 9.18
CA LEU A 5 3.67 -7.41 10.13
C LEU A 5 2.92 -6.23 9.50
N ALA A 6 3.10 -5.98 8.21
CA ALA A 6 2.40 -4.92 7.51
C ALA A 6 0.88 -5.20 7.33
N ILE A 7 0.41 -6.48 7.41
CA ILE A 7 -1.01 -6.82 7.27
C ILE A 7 -1.88 -6.16 8.35
N PRO A 8 -1.65 -6.38 9.67
CA PRO A 8 -2.47 -5.76 10.70
C PRO A 8 -2.41 -4.23 10.66
N PHE A 9 -1.24 -3.65 10.34
CA PHE A 9 -1.10 -2.20 10.22
C PHE A 9 -1.97 -1.63 9.10
N MET A 10 -1.93 -2.26 7.94
CA MET A 10 -2.77 -1.91 6.81
C MET A 10 -4.27 -2.05 7.14
N ILE A 11 -4.68 -3.13 7.80
CA ILE A 11 -6.09 -3.35 8.13
C ILE A 11 -6.57 -2.36 9.19
N CYS A 12 -5.76 -2.08 10.19
CA CYS A 12 -6.10 -1.08 11.22
C CYS A 12 -6.24 0.32 10.63
N ILE A 13 -5.36 0.74 9.69
CA ILE A 13 -5.50 2.05 9.07
C ILE A 13 -6.73 2.12 8.17
N HIS A 14 -7.03 1.08 7.38
CA HIS A 14 -8.26 1.04 6.57
C HIS A 14 -9.53 1.09 7.44
N PHE A 15 -9.53 0.36 8.58
CA PHE A 15 -10.63 0.43 9.53
C PHE A 15 -10.77 1.84 10.12
N TYR A 16 -9.65 2.47 10.50
CA TYR A 16 -9.61 3.83 11.00
C TYR A 16 -10.15 4.84 9.96
N GLU A 17 -9.71 4.76 8.72
CA GLU A 17 -10.16 5.65 7.64
C GLU A 17 -11.66 5.52 7.34
N GLN A 18 -12.19 4.32 7.42
CA GLN A 18 -13.59 4.06 7.06
C GLN A 18 -14.57 4.31 8.21
N PHE A 19 -14.20 3.98 9.44
CA PHE A 19 -15.04 4.15 10.64
C PHE A 19 -14.72 5.38 11.46
N GLY A 20 -13.55 5.95 11.30
CA GLY A 20 -13.13 7.15 12.01
C GLY A 20 -13.74 8.43 11.41
N SER A 21 -13.53 9.51 12.12
CA SER A 21 -13.82 10.86 11.65
C SER A 21 -12.67 11.43 10.79
N PHE A 22 -11.91 10.56 10.15
CA PHE A 22 -10.81 10.97 9.30
C PHE A 22 -11.35 11.75 8.10
N ASP A 23 -11.00 13.02 8.05
CA ASP A 23 -11.30 13.90 6.93
C ASP A 23 -10.00 14.24 6.23
N HIS A 24 -9.87 13.84 4.96
CA HIS A 24 -8.71 14.16 4.14
C HIS A 24 -8.47 15.66 3.97
N ALA A 25 -9.50 16.49 4.20
CA ALA A 25 -9.40 17.93 4.20
C ALA A 25 -8.86 18.50 5.53
N VAL A 26 -8.85 17.71 6.61
CA VAL A 26 -8.34 18.15 7.90
C VAL A 26 -6.82 18.19 7.87
N LYS A 27 -6.30 19.25 8.43
CA LYS A 27 -4.88 19.52 8.62
C LYS A 27 -4.24 18.45 9.52
N VAL A 28 -2.97 18.59 9.72
CA VAL A 28 -2.09 17.74 10.52
C VAL A 28 -2.77 17.15 11.77
N PRO A 29 -2.66 15.86 12.02
CA PRO A 29 -3.18 15.25 13.25
C PRO A 29 -2.50 15.82 14.49
N ASP A 30 -3.27 16.04 15.54
CA ASP A 30 -2.85 16.65 16.81
C ASP A 30 -2.84 15.66 17.97
N THR A 31 -3.39 14.46 17.79
CA THR A 31 -3.42 13.42 18.82
C THR A 31 -2.32 12.39 18.65
N PHE A 32 -1.72 11.92 19.75
CA PHE A 32 -0.72 10.86 19.73
C PHE A 32 -1.22 9.58 19.03
N PHE A 33 -2.45 9.16 19.35
CA PHE A 33 -3.05 7.97 18.74
C PHE A 33 -3.15 8.10 17.22
N ARG A 34 -3.67 9.23 16.75
CA ARG A 34 -3.81 9.50 15.33
C ARG A 34 -2.47 9.49 14.62
N ASN A 35 -1.49 10.20 15.15
CA ASN A 35 -0.13 10.23 14.61
C ASN A 35 0.50 8.84 14.60
N ALA A 36 0.31 8.04 15.65
CA ALA A 36 0.87 6.68 15.73
C ALA A 36 0.23 5.73 14.71
N ILE A 37 -1.10 5.72 14.57
CA ILE A 37 -1.80 4.83 13.62
C ILE A 37 -1.49 5.22 12.17
N GLU A 38 -1.42 6.51 11.87
CA GLU A 38 -1.09 7.02 10.55
C GLU A 38 0.38 6.74 10.19
N PHE A 39 1.32 6.89 11.12
CA PHE A 39 2.72 6.52 10.90
C PHE A 39 2.89 5.02 10.62
N VAL A 40 2.21 4.18 11.40
CA VAL A 40 2.30 2.72 11.23
C VAL A 40 1.59 2.28 9.95
N GLY A 41 0.40 2.82 9.65
CA GLY A 41 -0.38 2.50 8.47
C GLY A 41 0.14 3.13 7.18
N GLY A 42 0.86 4.25 7.27
CA GLY A 42 1.50 4.91 6.14
C GLY A 42 2.81 4.24 5.74
N PRO A 43 3.95 4.62 6.33
CA PRO A 43 5.28 4.15 5.94
C PRO A 43 5.47 2.64 5.97
N LEU A 44 4.82 1.93 6.91
CA LEU A 44 5.02 0.50 7.14
C LEU A 44 3.97 -0.40 6.46
N ALA A 45 3.00 0.14 5.74
CA ALA A 45 2.01 -0.66 5.00
C ALA A 45 2.26 -0.62 3.48
N ALA A 46 1.65 0.33 2.76
CA ALA A 46 1.69 0.36 1.30
C ALA A 46 3.11 0.38 0.72
N PRO A 47 4.07 1.21 1.18
CA PRO A 47 5.43 1.21 0.69
C PRO A 47 6.15 -0.12 0.90
N VAL A 48 5.94 -0.78 2.05
CA VAL A 48 6.50 -2.11 2.35
C VAL A 48 5.96 -3.17 1.40
N PHE A 49 4.65 -3.15 1.09
CA PHE A 49 4.06 -4.09 0.13
C PHE A 49 4.59 -3.87 -1.27
N MET A 50 4.70 -2.63 -1.73
CA MET A 50 5.20 -2.28 -3.05
C MET A 50 6.69 -2.62 -3.20
N PHE A 51 7.50 -2.31 -2.20
CA PHE A 51 8.92 -2.70 -2.16
C PHE A 51 9.07 -4.23 -2.18
N SER A 52 8.30 -4.94 -1.35
CA SER A 52 8.29 -6.40 -1.34
C SER A 52 7.77 -7.02 -2.63
N MET A 53 6.89 -6.35 -3.36
CA MET A 53 6.43 -6.74 -4.68
C MET A 53 7.58 -6.69 -5.68
N GLY A 54 8.40 -5.64 -5.65
CA GLY A 54 9.60 -5.52 -6.47
C GLY A 54 10.63 -6.63 -6.19
N ILE A 55 10.88 -6.96 -4.92
CA ILE A 55 11.69 -8.13 -4.56
C ILE A 55 11.10 -9.39 -5.20
N GLY A 56 9.76 -9.55 -5.11
CA GLY A 56 9.07 -10.70 -5.69
C GLY A 56 9.19 -10.81 -7.21
N MET A 57 9.31 -9.69 -7.94
CA MET A 57 9.55 -9.69 -9.39
C MET A 57 10.91 -10.28 -9.75
N ILE A 58 11.91 -10.15 -8.87
CA ILE A 58 13.27 -10.71 -9.09
C ILE A 58 13.36 -12.19 -8.67
N TYR A 59 12.61 -12.59 -7.63
CA TYR A 59 12.64 -13.95 -7.10
C TYR A 59 11.67 -14.93 -7.78
N THR A 60 10.80 -14.43 -8.66
CA THR A 60 9.83 -15.29 -9.34
C THR A 60 10.50 -16.12 -10.44
N LYS A 61 10.00 -17.35 -10.64
CA LYS A 61 10.36 -18.18 -11.82
C LYS A 61 9.67 -17.69 -13.11
N HIS A 62 8.67 -16.85 -12.98
CA HIS A 62 7.89 -16.25 -14.08
C HIS A 62 8.26 -14.78 -14.24
N ASP A 63 9.51 -14.53 -14.60
CA ASP A 63 10.12 -13.20 -14.73
C ASP A 63 10.16 -12.67 -16.16
N SER A 64 9.65 -13.47 -17.14
CA SER A 64 9.60 -13.02 -18.52
C SER A 64 8.73 -11.74 -18.66
N PRO A 65 9.09 -10.82 -19.57
CA PRO A 65 8.28 -9.62 -19.83
C PRO A 65 6.81 -9.92 -20.07
N ARG A 66 6.53 -11.04 -20.79
CA ARG A 66 5.16 -11.48 -21.08
C ARG A 66 4.42 -11.94 -19.84
N ASP A 67 5.09 -12.66 -18.93
CA ASP A 67 4.48 -13.15 -17.69
C ASP A 67 4.19 -12.00 -16.74
N LEU A 68 5.10 -11.02 -16.63
CA LEU A 68 4.88 -9.79 -15.85
C LEU A 68 3.65 -9.04 -16.37
N ILE A 69 3.54 -8.82 -17.68
CA ILE A 69 2.38 -8.15 -18.28
C ILE A 69 1.09 -8.92 -18.02
N LYS A 70 1.06 -10.23 -18.23
CA LYS A 70 -0.11 -11.08 -17.95
C LYS A 70 -0.55 -10.99 -16.48
N ARG A 71 0.43 -11.02 -15.57
CA ARG A 71 0.17 -10.85 -14.12
C ARG A 71 -0.38 -9.47 -13.83
N GLY A 72 0.16 -8.42 -14.47
CA GLY A 72 -0.31 -7.06 -14.35
C GLY A 72 -1.76 -6.90 -14.78
N VAL A 73 -2.14 -7.41 -15.94
CA VAL A 73 -3.53 -7.39 -16.42
C VAL A 73 -4.46 -8.10 -15.43
N LYS A 74 -4.07 -9.28 -14.94
CA LYS A 74 -4.86 -10.02 -13.95
C LYS A 74 -5.08 -9.22 -12.65
N LEU A 75 -4.03 -8.55 -12.15
CA LEU A 75 -4.14 -7.73 -10.94
C LEU A 75 -5.03 -6.50 -11.15
N LEU A 76 -4.90 -5.84 -12.30
CA LEU A 76 -5.73 -4.69 -12.67
C LEU A 76 -7.22 -5.07 -12.70
N LEU A 77 -7.56 -6.17 -13.39
CA LEU A 77 -8.93 -6.68 -13.45
C LEU A 77 -9.45 -7.09 -12.06
N THR A 78 -8.59 -7.75 -11.26
CA THR A 78 -8.94 -8.12 -9.88
C THR A 78 -9.19 -6.87 -9.01
N GLY A 79 -8.42 -5.81 -9.21
CA GLY A 79 -8.60 -4.54 -8.50
C GLY A 79 -9.93 -3.89 -8.82
N TYR A 80 -10.30 -3.80 -10.09
CA TYR A 80 -11.61 -3.25 -10.49
C TYR A 80 -12.78 -4.14 -10.07
N LEU A 81 -12.61 -5.45 -10.09
CA LEU A 81 -13.63 -6.36 -9.56
C LEU A 81 -13.82 -6.16 -8.05
N LEU A 82 -12.73 -5.97 -7.30
CA LEU A 82 -12.82 -5.62 -5.88
C LEU A 82 -13.52 -4.27 -5.68
N ASN A 83 -13.20 -3.26 -6.47
CA ASN A 83 -13.85 -1.95 -6.38
C ASN A 83 -15.35 -2.06 -6.65
N PHE A 84 -15.76 -2.87 -7.63
CA PHE A 84 -17.16 -3.14 -7.88
C PHE A 84 -17.87 -3.68 -6.62
N PHE A 85 -17.31 -4.73 -6.00
CA PHE A 85 -17.95 -5.35 -4.84
C PHE A 85 -17.88 -4.50 -3.57
N ARG A 86 -16.77 -3.76 -3.33
CA ARG A 86 -16.61 -3.01 -2.09
C ARG A 86 -17.18 -1.59 -2.12
N GLN A 87 -17.34 -0.99 -3.30
CA GLN A 87 -17.82 0.38 -3.45
C GLN A 87 -19.07 0.48 -4.30
N THR A 88 -19.02 0.04 -5.55
CA THR A 88 -20.11 0.23 -6.51
C THR A 88 -21.37 -0.52 -6.11
N LEU A 89 -21.27 -1.79 -5.76
CA LEU A 89 -22.44 -2.63 -5.41
C LEU A 89 -23.18 -2.14 -4.15
N PRO A 90 -22.49 -1.81 -3.03
CA PRO A 90 -23.18 -1.25 -1.86
C PRO A 90 -23.90 0.08 -2.17
N GLN A 91 -23.31 0.92 -3.02
CA GLN A 91 -23.94 2.19 -3.44
C GLN A 91 -25.19 1.95 -4.29
N LEU A 92 -25.14 1.02 -5.25
CA LEU A 92 -26.29 0.65 -6.07
C LEU A 92 -27.43 0.07 -5.21
N ILE A 93 -27.10 -0.74 -4.21
CA ILE A 93 -28.09 -1.27 -3.24
C ILE A 93 -28.70 -0.09 -2.44
N GLY A 94 -27.89 0.83 -1.94
CA GLY A 94 -28.35 2.02 -1.24
C GLY A 94 -29.33 2.84 -2.07
N LEU A 95 -28.99 3.12 -3.33
CA LEU A 95 -29.88 3.83 -4.27
C LEU A 95 -31.20 3.09 -4.49
N ALA A 96 -31.16 1.76 -4.65
CA ALA A 96 -32.38 0.95 -4.79
C ALA A 96 -33.27 0.98 -3.54
N MET A 97 -32.67 1.25 -2.36
CA MET A 97 -33.38 1.45 -1.10
C MET A 97 -33.84 2.89 -0.86
N GLY A 98 -33.64 3.79 -1.81
CA GLY A 98 -34.00 5.21 -1.69
C GLY A 98 -33.00 6.04 -0.89
N ILE A 99 -31.82 5.49 -0.61
CA ILE A 99 -30.73 6.20 0.07
C ILE A 99 -29.78 6.72 -1.00
N ASP A 100 -29.74 8.05 -1.21
CA ASP A 100 -28.73 8.66 -2.07
C ASP A 100 -27.44 8.92 -1.28
N PRO A 101 -26.39 8.15 -1.49
CA PRO A 101 -25.12 8.34 -0.78
C PRO A 101 -24.33 9.57 -1.26
N GLY A 102 -24.80 10.28 -2.30
CA GLY A 102 -24.10 11.44 -2.89
C GLY A 102 -22.73 11.11 -3.44
N ILE A 103 -22.48 9.85 -3.84
CA ILE A 103 -21.14 9.34 -4.19
C ILE A 103 -21.02 9.10 -5.70
N ASP A 104 -19.83 9.38 -6.22
CA ASP A 104 -19.48 9.10 -7.63
C ASP A 104 -19.26 7.59 -7.83
N ILE A 105 -20.27 6.89 -8.35
CA ILE A 105 -20.26 5.45 -8.65
C ILE A 105 -19.13 5.08 -9.61
N ILE A 106 -18.92 5.90 -10.65
CA ILE A 106 -17.87 5.67 -11.65
C ILE A 106 -16.50 5.88 -11.03
N GLY A 107 -16.33 6.92 -10.23
CA GLY A 107 -15.10 7.16 -9.47
C GLY A 107 -14.79 6.01 -8.53
N GLY A 108 -15.80 5.51 -7.81
CA GLY A 108 -15.65 4.36 -6.93
C GLY A 108 -15.23 3.08 -7.68
N LEU A 109 -15.82 2.81 -8.85
CA LEU A 109 -15.46 1.67 -9.69
C LEU A 109 -14.02 1.77 -10.21
N LEU A 110 -13.63 2.94 -10.70
CA LEU A 110 -12.32 3.21 -11.31
C LEU A 110 -11.26 3.68 -10.30
N CYS A 111 -11.54 3.59 -9.00
CA CYS A 111 -10.61 3.97 -7.94
C CYS A 111 -9.24 3.28 -8.10
N VAL A 112 -8.20 4.08 -8.04
CA VAL A 112 -6.81 3.61 -8.15
C VAL A 112 -6.25 3.34 -6.76
N ASP A 113 -6.53 2.14 -6.27
CA ASP A 113 -5.99 1.59 -5.05
C ASP A 113 -4.78 0.68 -5.36
N ILE A 114 -4.23 -0.01 -4.37
CA ILE A 114 -2.97 -0.78 -4.49
C ILE A 114 -3.02 -1.92 -5.52
N LEU A 115 -4.18 -2.56 -5.76
CA LEU A 115 -4.29 -3.63 -6.77
C LEU A 115 -4.26 -3.09 -8.20
N PRO A 116 -5.04 -2.05 -8.59
CA PRO A 116 -4.89 -1.39 -9.88
C PRO A 116 -3.47 -0.85 -10.10
N PHE A 117 -2.89 -0.20 -9.09
CA PHE A 117 -1.48 0.22 -9.12
C PHE A 117 -0.53 -0.95 -9.38
N ALA A 118 -0.65 -2.05 -8.62
CA ALA A 118 0.20 -3.23 -8.80
C ALA A 118 0.08 -3.79 -10.23
N GLY A 119 -1.14 -3.81 -10.78
CA GLY A 119 -1.39 -4.17 -12.17
C GLY A 119 -0.59 -3.32 -13.14
N MET A 120 -0.68 -1.99 -13.01
CA MET A 120 0.07 -1.04 -13.83
C MET A 120 1.58 -1.19 -13.64
N ALA A 121 2.06 -1.33 -12.40
CA ALA A 121 3.49 -1.49 -12.11
C ALA A 121 4.07 -2.76 -12.77
N PHE A 122 3.37 -3.91 -12.67
CA PHE A 122 3.79 -5.14 -13.35
C PHE A 122 3.82 -4.99 -14.87
N MET A 123 2.82 -4.36 -15.47
CA MET A 123 2.78 -4.12 -16.92
C MET A 123 3.92 -3.20 -17.36
N THR A 124 4.12 -2.10 -16.64
CA THR A 124 5.18 -1.12 -16.95
C THR A 124 6.57 -1.74 -16.81
N VAL A 125 6.84 -2.46 -15.73
CA VAL A 125 8.11 -3.18 -15.55
C VAL A 125 8.27 -4.25 -16.65
N GLY A 126 7.21 -4.97 -17.02
CA GLY A 126 7.23 -5.94 -18.10
C GLY A 126 7.63 -5.32 -19.46
N VAL A 127 7.08 -4.13 -19.78
CA VAL A 127 7.47 -3.37 -20.99
C VAL A 127 8.92 -2.90 -20.90
N MET A 128 9.34 -2.34 -19.78
CA MET A 128 10.73 -1.89 -19.58
C MET A 128 11.73 -3.05 -19.67
N ARG A 129 11.39 -4.23 -19.14
CA ARG A 129 12.19 -5.47 -19.29
C ARG A 129 12.24 -5.96 -20.75
N LYS A 130 11.14 -5.82 -21.51
CA LYS A 130 11.15 -6.11 -22.96
C LYS A 130 12.12 -5.19 -23.70
N LEU A 131 12.29 -3.94 -23.25
CA LEU A 131 13.28 -2.99 -23.74
C LEU A 131 14.69 -3.26 -23.18
N LYS A 132 14.90 -4.38 -22.47
CA LYS A 132 16.18 -4.79 -21.86
C LYS A 132 16.73 -3.82 -20.82
N LEU A 133 15.88 -3.01 -20.18
CA LEU A 133 16.31 -2.11 -19.12
C LEU A 133 16.65 -2.91 -17.83
N SER A 134 17.75 -2.55 -17.18
CA SER A 134 18.15 -3.11 -15.88
C SER A 134 17.25 -2.57 -14.76
N SER A 135 17.28 -3.20 -13.58
CA SER A 135 16.56 -2.69 -12.41
C SER A 135 17.01 -1.30 -12.00
N ILE A 136 18.29 -0.97 -12.22
CA ILE A 136 18.83 0.38 -11.94
C ILE A 136 18.19 1.40 -12.89
N HIS A 137 18.21 1.16 -14.20
CA HIS A 137 17.58 2.06 -15.17
C HIS A 137 16.06 2.23 -14.93
N ILE A 138 15.37 1.15 -14.55
CA ILE A 138 13.94 1.21 -14.16
C ILE A 138 13.76 2.12 -12.94
N THR A 139 14.66 2.05 -11.96
CA THR A 139 14.63 2.89 -10.76
C THR A 139 14.91 4.37 -11.08
N GLU A 140 15.86 4.65 -11.94
CA GLU A 140 16.15 6.01 -12.42
C GLU A 140 14.93 6.63 -13.12
N ILE A 141 14.31 5.88 -14.03
CA ILE A 141 13.08 6.30 -14.71
C ILE A 141 11.95 6.52 -13.68
N ALA A 142 11.80 5.63 -12.69
CA ALA A 142 10.77 5.78 -11.66
C ALA A 142 10.98 7.05 -10.82
N PHE A 143 12.22 7.42 -10.48
CA PHE A 143 12.51 8.69 -9.80
C PHE A 143 12.22 9.90 -10.68
N LEU A 144 12.55 9.85 -11.97
CA LEU A 144 12.20 10.92 -12.93
C LEU A 144 10.68 11.06 -13.05
N MET A 145 9.96 9.93 -13.18
CA MET A 145 8.49 9.93 -13.19
C MET A 145 7.92 10.55 -11.90
N GLN A 146 8.50 10.25 -10.74
CA GLN A 146 8.07 10.82 -9.47
C GLN A 146 8.33 12.34 -9.40
N ALA A 147 9.51 12.78 -9.82
CA ALA A 147 9.88 14.20 -9.83
C ALA A 147 8.96 15.04 -10.74
N VAL A 148 8.55 14.48 -11.88
CA VAL A 148 7.60 15.12 -12.80
C VAL A 148 6.16 14.97 -12.30
N GLY A 149 5.79 13.79 -11.82
CA GLY A 149 4.43 13.46 -11.41
C GLY A 149 3.89 14.31 -10.26
N ILE A 150 4.76 14.80 -9.38
CA ILE A 150 4.37 15.67 -8.26
C ILE A 150 3.79 17.03 -8.70
N TRP A 151 4.03 17.43 -9.95
CA TRP A 151 3.51 18.68 -10.50
C TRP A 151 2.15 18.50 -11.19
N THR A 152 1.74 17.27 -11.50
CA THR A 152 0.52 16.98 -12.26
C THR A 152 -0.80 17.27 -11.52
N PRO A 153 -0.92 17.26 -10.17
CA PRO A 153 -2.13 17.68 -9.47
C PRO A 153 -2.58 19.11 -9.77
N ARG A 154 -1.68 19.93 -10.32
CA ARG A 154 -1.98 21.30 -10.78
C ARG A 154 -2.78 21.33 -12.07
N LEU A 155 -2.89 20.21 -12.78
CA LEU A 155 -3.74 20.06 -13.96
C LEU A 155 -5.17 19.79 -13.49
N HIS A 156 -5.97 20.84 -13.35
CA HIS A 156 -7.38 20.73 -12.99
C HIS A 156 -8.15 20.05 -14.11
N MET A 157 -8.56 18.80 -13.89
CA MET A 157 -9.38 18.05 -14.84
C MET A 157 -10.84 18.01 -14.35
N LYS A 158 -11.79 18.06 -15.30
CA LYS A 158 -13.20 17.82 -14.97
C LYS A 158 -13.38 16.37 -14.51
N ALA A 159 -14.19 16.17 -13.46
CA ALA A 159 -14.55 14.84 -13.00
C ALA A 159 -15.15 13.99 -14.13
N GLY A 160 -14.80 12.72 -14.18
CA GLY A 160 -15.31 11.78 -15.16
C GLY A 160 -14.40 10.58 -15.42
N VAL A 161 -14.83 9.74 -16.36
CA VAL A 161 -14.13 8.48 -16.70
C VAL A 161 -12.67 8.72 -17.10
N ILE A 162 -12.40 9.74 -17.93
CA ILE A 162 -11.05 10.05 -18.43
C ILE A 162 -10.13 10.45 -17.26
N GLN A 163 -10.61 11.29 -16.34
CA GLN A 163 -9.85 11.69 -15.16
C GLN A 163 -9.46 10.44 -14.32
N ASN A 164 -10.42 9.55 -14.07
CA ASN A 164 -10.19 8.36 -13.27
C ASN A 164 -9.24 7.36 -13.97
N LEU A 165 -9.33 7.20 -15.30
CA LEU A 165 -8.40 6.35 -16.04
C LEU A 165 -6.98 6.94 -16.08
N LEU A 166 -6.84 8.25 -16.25
CA LEU A 166 -5.55 8.94 -16.15
C LEU A 166 -4.97 8.85 -14.75
N GLY A 167 -5.83 8.72 -13.72
CA GLY A 167 -5.45 8.45 -12.34
C GLY A 167 -4.58 7.20 -12.13
N LEU A 168 -4.63 6.22 -13.05
CA LEU A 168 -3.70 5.08 -13.04
C LEU A 168 -2.24 5.52 -13.24
N ILE A 169 -2.01 6.61 -13.95
CA ILE A 169 -0.68 7.07 -14.34
C ILE A 169 -0.25 8.26 -13.50
N VAL A 170 -1.10 9.29 -13.40
CA VAL A 170 -0.80 10.56 -12.72
C VAL A 170 -1.85 10.88 -11.66
N PRO A 171 -1.52 11.62 -10.60
CA PRO A 171 -2.51 12.03 -9.60
C PRO A 171 -3.51 13.02 -10.22
N THR A 172 -4.78 12.63 -10.28
CA THR A 172 -5.83 13.41 -10.96
C THR A 172 -6.99 13.83 -10.05
N GLY A 173 -7.03 13.35 -8.80
CA GLY A 173 -8.10 13.71 -7.85
C GLY A 173 -8.46 12.64 -6.82
N LYS A 174 -9.62 12.77 -6.21
CA LYS A 174 -10.11 12.02 -5.04
C LYS A 174 -10.00 10.49 -5.14
N TRP A 175 -10.17 9.91 -6.34
CA TRP A 175 -10.19 8.47 -6.54
C TRP A 175 -8.82 7.87 -6.91
N THR A 176 -7.75 8.64 -6.73
CA THR A 176 -6.39 8.23 -7.09
C THR A 176 -5.48 8.21 -5.87
N SER A 177 -5.39 7.06 -5.20
CA SER A 177 -4.49 6.90 -4.04
C SER A 177 -3.07 6.54 -4.47
N PHE A 178 -2.89 5.68 -5.48
CA PHE A 178 -1.57 5.16 -5.86
C PHE A 178 -1.29 5.32 -7.36
N PRO A 179 -1.11 6.57 -7.87
CA PRO A 179 -0.77 6.78 -9.27
C PRO A 179 0.62 6.23 -9.59
N LEU A 180 0.77 5.63 -10.77
CA LEU A 180 1.99 4.96 -11.20
C LEU A 180 3.23 5.86 -11.10
N THR A 181 3.11 7.11 -11.55
CA THR A 181 4.23 8.05 -11.56
C THR A 181 4.84 8.29 -10.19
N LEU A 182 4.04 8.32 -9.14
CA LEU A 182 4.52 8.61 -7.79
C LEU A 182 4.97 7.38 -7.02
N TRP A 183 4.42 6.21 -7.34
CA TRP A 183 4.60 5.02 -6.52
C TRP A 183 5.44 3.92 -7.14
N LEU A 184 5.75 3.96 -8.46
CA LEU A 184 6.58 2.96 -9.14
C LEU A 184 7.99 2.85 -8.54
N VAL A 185 8.47 3.90 -7.89
CA VAL A 185 9.79 3.95 -7.27
C VAL A 185 9.97 2.87 -6.19
N TYR A 186 8.93 2.53 -5.42
CA TYR A 186 9.05 1.50 -4.38
C TYR A 186 9.26 0.08 -4.93
N PRO A 187 8.48 -0.44 -5.89
CA PRO A 187 8.80 -1.71 -6.52
C PRO A 187 10.13 -1.67 -7.29
N ALA A 188 10.50 -0.56 -7.92
CA ALA A 188 11.78 -0.43 -8.59
C ALA A 188 12.97 -0.56 -7.61
N LEU A 189 12.94 0.15 -6.48
CA LEU A 189 13.91 0.00 -5.39
C LEU A 189 13.92 -1.42 -4.82
N GLY A 190 12.73 -2.05 -4.70
CA GLY A 190 12.60 -3.43 -4.28
C GLY A 190 13.28 -4.42 -5.24
N MET A 191 13.23 -4.16 -6.56
CA MET A 191 13.94 -4.97 -7.57
C MET A 191 15.45 -4.86 -7.40
N VAL A 192 15.99 -3.67 -7.28
CA VAL A 192 17.44 -3.44 -7.03
C VAL A 192 17.86 -4.15 -5.74
N PHE A 193 17.10 -3.99 -4.66
CA PHE A 193 17.36 -4.68 -3.40
C PHE A 193 17.32 -6.21 -3.56
N GLY A 194 16.36 -6.74 -4.32
CA GLY A 194 16.25 -8.17 -4.62
C GLY A 194 17.49 -8.72 -5.34
N GLU A 195 18.03 -8.00 -6.31
CA GLU A 195 19.27 -8.37 -7.02
C GLU A 195 20.48 -8.35 -6.07
N VAL A 196 20.58 -7.34 -5.19
CA VAL A 196 21.64 -7.29 -4.15
C VAL A 196 21.50 -8.46 -3.20
N LEU A 197 20.29 -8.81 -2.77
CA LEU A 197 20.01 -9.90 -1.83
C LEU A 197 20.36 -11.27 -2.42
N ILE A 198 20.20 -11.49 -3.72
CA ILE A 198 20.61 -12.73 -4.40
C ILE A 198 22.12 -12.86 -4.41
N LYS A 199 22.84 -11.79 -4.69
CA LYS A 199 24.32 -11.79 -4.79
C LYS A 199 25.02 -11.80 -3.44
N CYS A 200 24.30 -11.48 -2.35
CA CYS A 200 24.88 -11.37 -1.01
C CYS A 200 25.08 -12.73 -0.36
N SER A 201 26.33 -13.07 -0.01
CA SER A 201 26.71 -14.29 0.71
C SER A 201 26.36 -14.23 2.19
N ASP A 202 26.61 -13.11 2.87
CA ASP A 202 26.32 -12.91 4.30
C ASP A 202 25.15 -11.92 4.47
N LYS A 203 23.95 -12.47 4.41
CA LYS A 203 22.70 -11.69 4.52
C LYS A 203 22.56 -11.00 5.87
N ASP A 204 23.06 -11.60 6.95
CA ASP A 204 22.93 -11.01 8.28
C ASP A 204 23.79 -9.78 8.47
N LYS A 205 25.03 -9.87 8.02
CA LYS A 205 25.93 -8.73 8.03
C LYS A 205 25.36 -7.62 7.17
N MET A 206 24.80 -7.97 6.00
CA MET A 206 24.14 -7.01 5.12
C MET A 206 22.94 -6.33 5.81
N TYR A 207 22.00 -7.09 6.37
CA TYR A 207 20.83 -6.52 7.04
C TYR A 207 21.18 -5.65 8.24
N ARG A 208 22.17 -6.09 9.04
CA ARG A 208 22.66 -5.30 10.17
C ARG A 208 23.29 -3.98 9.71
N LYS A 209 24.13 -4.01 8.67
CA LYS A 209 24.73 -2.81 8.09
C LYS A 209 23.67 -1.86 7.53
N LEU A 210 22.71 -2.39 6.77
CA LEU A 210 21.61 -1.61 6.22
C LEU A 210 20.78 -0.97 7.32
N MET A 211 20.44 -1.70 8.39
CA MET A 211 19.67 -1.15 9.51
C MET A 211 20.40 0.03 10.17
N ILE A 212 21.72 -0.11 10.45
CA ILE A 212 22.50 0.95 11.06
C ILE A 212 22.61 2.16 10.10
N CYS A 213 23.01 1.92 8.84
CA CYS A 213 23.16 3.00 7.86
C CYS A 213 21.83 3.73 7.60
N SER A 214 20.72 2.99 7.54
CA SER A 214 19.39 3.55 7.36
C SER A 214 18.95 4.39 8.56
N ALA A 215 19.23 3.94 9.78
CA ALA A 215 18.90 4.69 10.99
C ALA A 215 19.70 6.01 11.06
N VAL A 216 21.01 5.94 10.79
CA VAL A 216 21.88 7.13 10.77
C VAL A 216 21.44 8.10 9.67
N PHE A 217 21.19 7.61 8.47
CA PHE A 217 20.72 8.43 7.35
C PHE A 217 19.37 9.09 7.70
N LEU A 218 18.42 8.32 8.22
CA LEU A 218 17.10 8.83 8.57
C LEU A 218 17.19 9.92 9.64
N ALA A 219 18.00 9.71 10.68
CA ALA A 219 18.21 10.70 11.74
C ALA A 219 18.83 11.99 11.19
N ALA A 220 19.89 11.89 10.41
CA ALA A 220 20.58 13.04 9.82
C ALA A 220 19.66 13.79 8.82
N PHE A 221 18.98 13.06 7.95
CA PHE A 221 18.08 13.66 6.95
C PHE A 221 16.88 14.33 7.60
N THR A 222 16.24 13.68 8.59
CA THR A 222 15.12 14.26 9.35
C THR A 222 15.56 15.50 10.13
N ALA A 223 16.73 15.47 10.76
CA ALA A 223 17.30 16.65 11.43
C ALA A 223 17.53 17.80 10.43
N GLY A 224 18.02 17.52 9.25
CA GLY A 224 18.18 18.51 8.18
C GLY A 224 16.85 19.12 7.73
N LEU A 225 15.81 18.29 7.55
CA LEU A 225 14.47 18.75 7.19
C LEU A 225 13.89 19.66 8.29
N LEU A 226 14.04 19.27 9.55
CA LEU A 226 13.58 20.10 10.69
C LEU A 226 14.34 21.42 10.77
N TYR A 227 15.66 21.40 10.51
CA TYR A 227 16.49 22.61 10.52
C TYR A 227 16.04 23.64 9.49
N ILE A 228 15.59 23.20 8.30
CA ILE A 228 15.04 24.10 7.27
C ILE A 228 13.55 24.41 7.47
N GLY A 229 12.95 24.00 8.58
CA GLY A 229 11.54 24.25 8.89
C GLY A 229 10.54 23.39 8.12
N TYR A 230 10.97 22.26 7.53
CA TYR A 230 10.06 21.36 6.84
C TYR A 230 9.20 20.58 7.83
N ASP A 231 7.89 20.59 7.63
CA ASP A 231 6.97 19.81 8.47
C ASP A 231 6.99 18.33 8.09
N ILE A 232 7.75 17.54 8.86
CA ILE A 232 7.93 16.10 8.63
C ILE A 232 6.63 15.30 8.75
N ARG A 233 5.56 15.87 9.35
CA ARG A 233 4.26 15.21 9.44
C ARG A 233 3.65 14.97 8.07
N TYR A 234 3.93 15.82 7.07
CA TYR A 234 3.51 15.60 5.69
C TYR A 234 4.12 14.36 5.03
N ILE A 235 5.19 13.81 5.62
CA ILE A 235 5.85 12.60 5.13
C ILE A 235 5.30 11.35 5.84
N TYR A 236 5.10 11.46 7.16
CA TYR A 236 4.88 10.31 8.02
C TYR A 236 3.43 10.13 8.46
N ALA A 237 2.58 11.15 8.33
CA ALA A 237 1.17 11.08 8.69
C ALA A 237 0.29 11.07 7.45
N LEU A 238 -0.84 10.38 7.51
CA LEU A 238 -1.89 10.38 6.48
C LEU A 238 -2.72 11.67 6.54
N CYS A 239 -2.04 12.79 6.36
CA CYS A 239 -2.56 14.13 6.49
C CYS A 239 -3.17 14.59 5.18
N GLY A 240 -4.46 14.33 4.97
CA GLY A 240 -5.14 14.71 3.75
C GLY A 240 -4.56 14.02 2.51
N ASP A 241 -4.76 14.62 1.35
CA ASP A 241 -4.26 14.08 0.07
C ASP A 241 -2.73 14.06 -0.03
N SER A 242 -2.02 14.78 0.86
CA SER A 242 -0.56 14.93 0.78
C SER A 242 0.20 13.60 0.92
N TYR A 243 -0.31 12.65 1.69
CA TYR A 243 0.30 11.34 1.83
C TYR A 243 0.35 10.58 0.49
N TYR A 244 -0.72 10.63 -0.29
CA TYR A 244 -0.80 9.91 -1.57
C TYR A 244 0.03 10.58 -2.68
N TYR A 245 0.48 11.81 -2.47
CA TYR A 245 1.35 12.56 -3.38
C TYR A 245 2.82 12.45 -2.98
N HIS A 246 3.32 11.22 -2.88
CA HIS A 246 4.70 10.94 -2.48
C HIS A 246 5.71 11.65 -3.36
N SER A 247 6.47 12.55 -2.74
CA SER A 247 7.62 13.23 -3.38
C SER A 247 8.89 12.39 -3.25
N VAL A 248 9.94 12.79 -3.97
CA VAL A 248 11.29 12.22 -3.81
C VAL A 248 11.76 12.31 -2.35
N ILE A 249 11.46 13.43 -1.66
CA ILE A 249 11.78 13.62 -0.23
C ILE A 249 11.09 12.55 0.62
N ALA A 250 9.81 12.29 0.38
CA ALA A 250 9.08 11.24 1.08
C ALA A 250 9.71 9.85 0.83
N THR A 251 10.09 9.55 -0.41
CA THR A 251 10.78 8.29 -0.75
C THR A 251 12.12 8.15 -0.03
N LEU A 252 12.91 9.22 0.07
CA LEU A 252 14.18 9.23 0.80
C LEU A 252 14.00 9.04 2.31
N CYS A 253 12.88 9.46 2.89
CA CYS A 253 12.56 9.21 4.30
C CYS A 253 12.01 7.80 4.53
N ILE A 254 11.12 7.34 3.66
CA ILE A 254 10.40 6.06 3.86
C ILE A 254 11.26 4.85 3.52
N THR A 255 12.10 4.93 2.49
CA THR A 255 12.99 3.81 2.12
C THR A 255 13.90 3.34 3.27
N PRO A 256 14.58 4.20 4.03
CA PRO A 256 15.35 3.79 5.22
C PRO A 256 14.49 3.12 6.30
N ILE A 257 13.23 3.54 6.48
CA ILE A 257 12.30 2.88 7.40
C ILE A 257 12.01 1.45 6.93
N ILE A 258 11.76 1.25 5.63
CA ILE A 258 11.55 -0.08 5.04
C ILE A 258 12.79 -0.97 5.25
N LEU A 259 13.98 -0.45 4.96
CA LEU A 259 15.23 -1.19 5.12
C LEU A 259 15.51 -1.56 6.57
N SER A 260 15.23 -0.67 7.51
CA SER A 260 15.33 -0.92 8.95
C SER A 260 14.32 -2.00 9.39
N ALA A 261 13.07 -1.91 8.92
CA ALA A 261 12.04 -2.92 9.20
C ALA A 261 12.44 -4.30 8.65
N LEU A 262 13.04 -4.37 7.46
CA LEU A 262 13.58 -5.62 6.90
C LEU A 262 14.69 -6.19 7.77
N GLY A 263 15.61 -5.36 8.27
CA GLY A 263 16.68 -5.76 9.18
C GLY A 263 16.13 -6.33 10.51
N ILE A 264 15.19 -5.63 11.13
CA ILE A 264 14.50 -6.07 12.34
C ILE A 264 13.78 -7.40 12.10
N CYS A 265 13.05 -7.52 10.98
CA CYS A 265 12.35 -8.74 10.61
C CYS A 265 13.31 -9.92 10.38
N ASN A 266 14.47 -9.68 9.77
CA ASN A 266 15.50 -10.72 9.63
C ASN A 266 16.00 -11.20 11.00
N TYR A 267 16.31 -10.28 11.90
CA TYR A 267 16.72 -10.61 13.26
C TYR A 267 15.65 -11.41 14.01
N LEU A 268 14.39 -10.96 13.98
CA LEU A 268 13.28 -11.65 14.64
C LEU A 268 13.03 -13.04 14.04
N SER A 269 13.11 -13.18 12.71
CA SER A 269 12.86 -14.46 12.03
C SER A 269 13.88 -15.53 12.42
N ARG A 270 15.13 -15.14 12.71
CA ARG A 270 16.16 -16.07 13.19
C ARG A 270 15.96 -16.54 14.63
N LYS A 271 15.37 -15.68 15.45
CA LYS A 271 15.03 -16.04 16.84
C LYS A 271 13.78 -16.88 16.95
N THR A 272 12.90 -16.83 15.95
CA THR A 272 11.64 -17.57 15.94
C THR A 272 11.91 -19.01 15.52
N LYS A 273 12.03 -19.90 16.50
CA LYS A 273 12.26 -21.35 16.30
C LYS A 273 10.97 -22.16 16.21
N ASN A 274 9.83 -21.58 16.61
CA ASN A 274 8.54 -22.29 16.60
C ASN A 274 8.04 -22.46 15.16
N THR A 275 7.96 -23.71 14.71
CA THR A 275 7.56 -24.08 13.34
C THR A 275 6.12 -23.64 13.02
N CYS A 276 5.21 -23.67 13.99
CA CYS A 276 3.81 -23.22 13.79
C CYS A 276 3.77 -21.73 13.50
N ILE A 277 4.53 -20.91 14.25
CA ILE A 277 4.60 -19.47 14.04
C ILE A 277 5.22 -19.17 12.66
N VAL A 278 6.30 -19.82 12.30
CA VAL A 278 6.97 -19.66 11.01
C VAL A 278 6.02 -20.02 9.86
N SER A 279 5.30 -21.14 9.98
CA SER A 279 4.31 -21.58 8.98
C SER A 279 3.15 -20.60 8.85
N PHE A 280 2.64 -20.08 9.96
CA PHE A 280 1.59 -19.07 9.98
C PHE A 280 2.01 -17.76 9.31
N ILE A 281 3.21 -17.24 9.64
CA ILE A 281 3.79 -16.07 9.00
C ILE A 281 3.96 -16.30 7.50
N GLY A 282 4.46 -17.47 7.11
CA GLY A 282 4.61 -17.90 5.72
C GLY A 282 3.27 -17.90 4.99
N TYR A 283 2.25 -18.52 5.60
CA TYR A 283 0.88 -18.55 5.06
C TYR A 283 0.35 -17.14 4.78
N CYS A 284 0.36 -16.25 5.76
CA CYS A 284 -0.12 -14.88 5.61
C CYS A 284 0.66 -14.10 4.54
N SER A 285 1.98 -14.26 4.50
CA SER A 285 2.84 -13.55 3.54
C SER A 285 2.62 -13.99 2.09
N VAL A 286 2.30 -15.27 1.86
CA VAL A 286 2.02 -15.81 0.51
C VAL A 286 0.61 -15.46 0.06
N ASN A 287 -0.35 -15.48 0.98
CA ASN A 287 -1.78 -15.28 0.67
C ASN A 287 -2.25 -13.84 0.90
N LEU A 288 -1.32 -12.89 0.95
CA LEU A 288 -1.55 -11.48 1.21
C LEU A 288 -2.70 -10.90 0.35
N ASN A 289 -2.72 -11.15 -0.96
CA ASN A 289 -3.75 -10.62 -1.84
C ASN A 289 -5.15 -11.15 -1.50
N THR A 290 -5.26 -12.40 -1.08
CA THR A 290 -6.54 -12.99 -0.66
C THR A 290 -7.01 -12.34 0.64
N ILE A 291 -6.12 -12.19 1.63
CA ILE A 291 -6.42 -11.50 2.90
C ILE A 291 -6.81 -10.04 2.63
N TYR A 292 -6.10 -9.35 1.74
CA TYR A 292 -6.41 -7.98 1.34
C TYR A 292 -7.82 -7.83 0.73
N ILE A 293 -8.21 -8.72 -0.17
CA ILE A 293 -9.55 -8.69 -0.78
C ILE A 293 -10.63 -8.92 0.29
N ILE A 294 -10.44 -9.92 1.13
CA ILE A 294 -11.43 -10.28 2.17
C ILE A 294 -11.60 -9.14 3.18
N GLN A 295 -10.50 -8.54 3.67
CA GLN A 295 -10.59 -7.46 4.65
C GLN A 295 -11.35 -6.24 4.09
N TRP A 296 -11.13 -5.90 2.81
CA TRP A 296 -11.84 -4.79 2.18
C TRP A 296 -13.33 -5.06 2.05
N LEU A 297 -13.74 -6.29 1.73
CA LEU A 297 -15.14 -6.67 1.69
C LEU A 297 -15.77 -6.59 3.10
N ILE A 298 -15.08 -7.11 4.13
CA ILE A 298 -15.56 -7.04 5.51
C ILE A 298 -15.75 -5.57 5.92
N ILE A 299 -14.74 -4.72 5.73
CA ILE A 299 -14.81 -3.31 6.12
C ILE A 299 -15.94 -2.60 5.34
N ALA A 300 -16.01 -2.75 4.03
CA ALA A 300 -17.00 -2.06 3.20
C ALA A 300 -18.44 -2.40 3.59
N TYR A 301 -18.74 -3.68 3.79
CA TYR A 301 -20.09 -4.10 4.19
C TYR A 301 -20.39 -3.77 5.67
N SER A 302 -19.38 -3.80 6.54
CA SER A 302 -19.56 -3.32 7.92
C SER A 302 -19.89 -1.83 7.98
N VAL A 303 -19.23 -1.02 7.15
CA VAL A 303 -19.55 0.43 7.02
C VAL A 303 -20.96 0.63 6.46
N ALA A 304 -21.35 -0.10 5.42
CA ALA A 304 -22.70 0.00 4.86
C ALA A 304 -23.78 -0.36 5.91
N ILE A 305 -23.57 -1.43 6.67
CA ILE A 305 -24.46 -1.83 7.77
C ILE A 305 -24.48 -0.75 8.87
N SER A 306 -23.35 -0.19 9.24
CA SER A 306 -23.27 0.88 10.25
C SER A 306 -24.08 2.10 9.84
N ILE A 307 -24.03 2.50 8.57
CA ILE A 307 -24.83 3.61 8.02
C ILE A 307 -26.33 3.29 8.11
N LEU A 308 -26.72 2.07 7.72
CA LEU A 308 -28.13 1.63 7.78
C LEU A 308 -28.68 1.59 9.21
N LEU A 309 -27.84 1.26 10.19
CA LEU A 309 -28.21 1.21 11.61
C LEU A 309 -28.07 2.57 12.31
N GLY A 310 -27.64 3.61 11.63
CA GLY A 310 -27.48 4.96 12.19
C GLY A 310 -26.33 5.08 13.18
N PHE A 311 -25.29 4.25 13.09
CA PHE A 311 -24.11 4.40 13.93
C PHE A 311 -23.25 5.58 13.47
N ASP A 312 -22.83 6.41 14.43
CA ASP A 312 -21.92 7.51 14.18
C ASP A 312 -20.49 7.03 13.94
N LYS A 313 -19.76 7.78 13.10
CA LYS A 313 -18.32 7.59 12.94
C LYS A 313 -17.60 7.85 14.25
N THR A 314 -16.55 7.07 14.51
CA THR A 314 -15.71 7.23 15.71
C THR A 314 -14.24 7.07 15.41
N SER A 315 -13.41 7.94 15.99
CA SER A 315 -11.94 7.80 15.99
C SER A 315 -11.39 7.31 17.33
N SER A 316 -12.27 6.83 18.23
CA SER A 316 -11.85 6.34 19.55
C SER A 316 -10.89 5.14 19.42
N PRO A 317 -9.71 5.18 20.09
CA PRO A 317 -8.78 4.05 20.12
C PRO A 317 -9.41 2.76 20.63
N LEU A 318 -10.39 2.85 21.54
CA LEU A 318 -11.10 1.70 22.12
C LEU A 318 -12.00 0.99 21.12
N VAL A 319 -12.34 1.62 19.99
CA VAL A 319 -13.12 1.02 18.91
C VAL A 319 -12.23 0.63 17.75
N ILE A 320 -11.33 1.54 17.35
CA ILE A 320 -10.50 1.36 16.15
C ILE A 320 -9.49 0.21 16.31
N LEU A 321 -8.78 0.12 17.43
CA LEU A 321 -7.78 -0.93 17.61
C LEU A 321 -8.41 -2.33 17.71
N PRO A 322 -9.40 -2.58 18.56
CA PRO A 322 -10.08 -3.89 18.60
C PRO A 322 -10.75 -4.23 17.26
N GLY A 323 -11.41 -3.26 16.61
CA GLY A 323 -12.04 -3.45 15.32
C GLY A 323 -11.05 -3.88 14.24
N GLY A 324 -9.92 -3.19 14.12
CA GLY A 324 -8.86 -3.56 13.18
C GLY A 324 -8.25 -4.94 13.46
N ILE A 325 -8.06 -5.30 14.74
CA ILE A 325 -7.55 -6.62 15.15
C ILE A 325 -8.57 -7.72 14.80
N ILE A 326 -9.84 -7.50 15.10
CA ILE A 326 -10.92 -8.44 14.80
C ILE A 326 -11.04 -8.66 13.29
N VAL A 327 -11.06 -7.59 12.49
CA VAL A 327 -11.10 -7.69 11.03
C VAL A 327 -9.88 -8.44 10.51
N THR A 328 -8.68 -8.20 11.08
CA THR A 328 -7.46 -8.93 10.71
C THR A 328 -7.62 -10.43 10.96
N ALA A 329 -8.06 -10.82 12.16
CA ALA A 329 -8.25 -12.22 12.53
C ALA A 329 -9.29 -12.91 11.64
N ILE A 330 -10.45 -12.29 11.43
CA ILE A 330 -11.53 -12.81 10.58
C ILE A 330 -11.04 -12.93 9.13
N SER A 331 -10.33 -11.96 8.60
CA SER A 331 -9.81 -11.99 7.23
C SER A 331 -8.83 -13.13 7.00
N ILE A 332 -7.96 -13.40 7.97
CA ILE A 332 -7.03 -14.53 7.91
C ILE A 332 -7.80 -15.85 7.99
N LEU A 333 -8.74 -16.00 8.91
CA LEU A 333 -9.55 -17.21 9.07
C LEU A 333 -10.34 -17.53 7.80
N ILE A 334 -11.06 -16.55 7.25
CA ILE A 334 -11.85 -16.71 6.02
C ILE A 334 -10.93 -17.02 4.82
N SER A 335 -9.69 -16.53 4.80
CA SER A 335 -8.76 -16.82 3.69
C SER A 335 -8.41 -18.31 3.57
N VAL A 336 -8.47 -19.09 4.65
CA VAL A 336 -8.03 -20.50 4.67
C VAL A 336 -8.79 -21.40 3.69
N PRO A 337 -10.14 -21.44 3.66
CA PRO A 337 -10.87 -22.26 2.69
C PRO A 337 -10.63 -21.81 1.25
N PHE A 338 -10.57 -20.50 0.97
CA PHE A 338 -10.33 -20.00 -0.39
C PHE A 338 -8.96 -20.42 -0.94
N VAL A 339 -7.94 -20.49 -0.10
CA VAL A 339 -6.61 -20.94 -0.50
C VAL A 339 -6.57 -22.44 -0.76
N LYS A 340 -7.32 -23.25 0.00
CA LYS A 340 -7.43 -24.69 -0.22
C LYS A 340 -8.11 -25.01 -1.57
N ILE A 341 -9.20 -24.32 -1.88
CA ILE A 341 -9.94 -24.48 -3.15
C ILE A 341 -9.03 -24.16 -4.36
N LYS A 342 -8.14 -23.18 -4.23
CA LYS A 342 -7.25 -22.76 -5.32
C LYS A 342 -6.06 -23.70 -5.55
N LYS A 343 -5.79 -24.63 -4.63
CA LYS A 343 -4.73 -25.65 -4.76
C LYS A 343 -5.22 -26.97 -5.30
N ASN A 344 -6.52 -27.22 -5.28
CA ASN A 344 -7.23 -28.32 -5.94
C ASN A 344 -7.68 -27.88 -7.34
#